data_367f52283ae4d90d7531391533fab953
#
_entry.id   367f52283ae4d90d7531391533fab953
#
_cell.length_a   1.000
_cell.length_b   1.000
_cell.length_c   1.000
_cell.angle_alpha   90.00
_cell.angle_beta   90.00
_cell.angle_gamma   90.00
#
_symmetry.space_group_name_H-M   'P 1'
#
loop_
_entity.id
_entity.type
_entity.pdbx_description
1 polymer ?
#
loop_
_entity_poly.entity_id
_entity_poly.type
_entity_poly.pdbx_seq_one_letter_code
_entity_poly.pdbx_strand_id
1 'polypeptide(L)'
;MIIVSRAFSSDIGRARTCVSRSATGQYSITGRKKELIVTAGGKNVSPEVLEDSLATHPLIANVIVVGDQRPYVGALFILDADMLPDWLAKHGLPQCSPTEAAELPAVRESLEKAVERANKAVSRAESIRKFRIIDATFTVENGYVTPSMKLRRRKVLADYAYEVDALYGGPISAKPAKKRGFFARFTKN
;
A
#
# COMPACT_ATOMS: atom_id res chain seq x y z
N MET A 1 -19.65 13.78 7.76
CA MET A 1 -20.56 13.21 8.76
C MET A 1 -20.92 11.80 8.28
N ILE A 2 -20.19 10.79 8.79
CA ILE A 2 -20.40 9.39 8.40
C ILE A 2 -21.55 8.88 9.22
N ILE A 3 -22.72 8.78 8.60
CA ILE A 3 -23.88 8.12 9.21
C ILE A 3 -23.73 6.63 8.87
N VAL A 4 -23.31 5.85 9.86
CA VAL A 4 -23.55 4.42 9.84
C VAL A 4 -25.05 4.23 10.00
N SER A 5 -25.78 4.20 8.90
CA SER A 5 -27.20 3.86 8.93
C SER A 5 -27.35 2.39 9.30
N ARG A 6 -27.82 2.21 10.51
CA ARG A 6 -28.50 0.99 10.97
C ARG A 6 -29.72 0.72 10.10
N ALA A 7 -29.91 -0.53 9.78
CA ALA A 7 -31.12 -1.17 9.30
C ALA A 7 -31.39 -1.16 7.81
N PHE A 8 -31.07 -2.25 7.20
CA PHE A 8 -32.12 -3.06 6.59
C PHE A 8 -31.79 -4.52 6.90
N SER A 9 -32.35 -5.00 8.00
CA SER A 9 -32.30 -6.40 8.38
C SER A 9 -33.49 -7.10 7.74
N SER A 10 -33.24 -7.83 6.69
CA SER A 10 -33.82 -9.14 6.41
C SER A 10 -33.11 -9.71 5.18
N ASP A 11 -32.37 -10.79 5.40
CA ASP A 11 -31.93 -11.76 4.37
C ASP A 11 -31.00 -11.31 3.24
N ILE A 12 -29.93 -10.54 3.53
CA ILE A 12 -28.74 -10.61 2.71
C ILE A 12 -27.61 -11.11 3.59
N GLY A 13 -27.36 -12.41 3.52
CA GLY A 13 -26.28 -13.05 4.23
C GLY A 13 -24.96 -12.35 3.98
N ARG A 14 -24.35 -11.81 5.06
CA ARG A 14 -22.97 -11.35 5.17
C ARG A 14 -22.50 -10.41 4.04
N ALA A 15 -23.11 -9.24 3.90
CA ALA A 15 -22.53 -8.17 3.08
C ALA A 15 -21.15 -7.80 3.63
N ARG A 16 -20.11 -8.21 2.91
CA ARG A 16 -18.69 -7.93 3.22
C ARG A 16 -18.22 -6.61 2.59
N THR A 17 -19.16 -5.75 2.23
CA THR A 17 -18.93 -4.56 1.40
C THR A 17 -19.35 -3.31 2.16
N CYS A 18 -18.52 -2.30 2.16
CA CYS A 18 -18.87 -0.97 2.67
C CYS A 18 -19.52 -0.16 1.57
N VAL A 19 -20.61 0.52 1.92
CA VAL A 19 -21.39 1.34 1.00
C VAL A 19 -21.52 2.74 1.58
N SER A 20 -21.21 3.77 0.81
CA SER A 20 -21.52 5.15 1.13
C SER A 20 -22.74 5.64 0.34
N ARG A 21 -23.51 6.55 0.92
CA ARG A 21 -24.64 7.21 0.25
C ARG A 21 -24.29 8.68 0.05
N SER A 22 -24.39 9.14 -1.20
CA SER A 22 -24.22 10.56 -1.52
C SER A 22 -25.43 11.39 -1.04
N ALA A 23 -25.28 12.71 -0.98
CA ALA A 23 -26.38 13.63 -0.68
C ALA A 23 -27.53 13.53 -1.70
N THR A 24 -27.24 13.06 -2.91
CA THR A 24 -28.22 12.82 -3.98
C THR A 24 -28.91 11.47 -3.90
N GLY A 25 -28.62 10.68 -2.85
CA GLY A 25 -29.24 9.37 -2.63
C GLY A 25 -28.60 8.20 -3.37
N GLN A 26 -27.52 8.41 -4.14
CA GLN A 26 -26.80 7.34 -4.82
C GLN A 26 -25.94 6.55 -3.84
N TYR A 27 -25.88 5.24 -4.01
CA TYR A 27 -25.04 4.36 -3.25
C TYR A 27 -23.78 4.02 -4.05
N SER A 28 -22.61 4.18 -3.43
CA SER A 28 -21.34 3.72 -3.99
C SER A 28 -20.67 2.73 -3.05
N ILE A 29 -20.07 1.70 -3.63
CA ILE A 29 -19.26 0.73 -2.89
C ILE A 29 -17.92 1.38 -2.60
N THR A 30 -17.58 1.56 -1.32
CA THR A 30 -16.36 2.24 -0.88
C THR A 30 -15.27 1.29 -0.39
N GLY A 31 -15.51 -0.04 -0.46
CA GLY A 31 -14.52 -1.04 -0.09
C GLY A 31 -15.11 -2.27 0.58
N ARG A 32 -14.25 -3.23 0.89
CA ARG A 32 -14.63 -4.44 1.61
C ARG A 32 -14.49 -4.23 3.11
N LYS A 33 -15.52 -4.56 3.88
CA LYS A 33 -15.52 -4.44 5.35
C LYS A 33 -14.29 -5.08 6.04
N LYS A 34 -13.71 -6.12 5.45
CA LYS A 34 -12.51 -6.81 5.97
C LYS A 34 -11.18 -6.12 5.63
N GLU A 35 -11.19 -5.13 4.76
CA GLU A 35 -9.99 -4.41 4.30
C GLU A 35 -9.95 -2.98 4.85
N LEU A 36 -10.98 -2.56 5.60
CA LEU A 36 -10.96 -1.29 6.31
C LEU A 36 -9.88 -1.29 7.39
N ILE A 37 -9.12 -0.22 7.42
CA ILE A 37 -8.18 0.11 8.48
C ILE A 37 -8.94 0.86 9.57
N VAL A 38 -8.80 0.42 10.81
CA VAL A 38 -9.32 1.16 11.99
C VAL A 38 -8.13 1.72 12.73
N THR A 39 -7.90 3.02 12.64
CA THR A 39 -6.80 3.67 13.37
C THR A 39 -7.02 3.62 14.88
N ALA A 40 -5.94 3.83 15.66
CA ALA A 40 -6.03 3.89 17.12
C ALA A 40 -7.02 4.96 17.62
N GLY A 41 -7.26 6.00 16.82
CA GLY A 41 -8.30 7.01 17.09
C GLY A 41 -9.71 6.59 16.70
N GLY A 42 -9.93 5.32 16.33
CA GLY A 42 -11.25 4.80 15.94
C GLY A 42 -11.76 5.25 14.56
N LYS A 43 -10.91 5.84 13.74
CA LYS A 43 -11.29 6.27 12.40
C LYS A 43 -11.21 5.10 11.42
N ASN A 44 -12.29 4.89 10.66
CA ASN A 44 -12.32 3.94 9.56
C ASN A 44 -11.72 4.60 8.31
N VAL A 45 -10.75 3.93 7.70
CA VAL A 45 -10.05 4.37 6.49
C VAL A 45 -10.19 3.29 5.43
N SER A 46 -10.60 3.67 4.23
CA SER A 46 -10.57 2.79 3.06
C SER A 46 -9.20 2.89 2.39
N PRO A 47 -8.36 1.86 2.46
CA PRO A 47 -7.05 1.89 1.82
C PRO A 47 -7.14 1.98 0.30
N GLU A 48 -8.15 1.37 -0.32
CA GLU A 48 -8.33 1.31 -1.78
C GLU A 48 -8.32 2.70 -2.42
N VAL A 49 -9.01 3.70 -1.83
CA VAL A 49 -9.07 5.06 -2.37
C VAL A 49 -7.69 5.69 -2.49
N LEU A 50 -6.84 5.48 -1.49
CA LEU A 50 -5.48 6.02 -1.48
C LEU A 50 -4.56 5.18 -2.40
N GLU A 51 -4.69 3.86 -2.36
CA GLU A 51 -3.88 2.93 -3.16
C GLU A 51 -4.13 3.12 -4.65
N ASP A 52 -5.40 3.23 -5.08
CA ASP A 52 -5.77 3.45 -6.48
C ASP A 52 -5.22 4.80 -7.00
N SER A 53 -5.31 5.85 -6.18
CA SER A 53 -4.75 7.15 -6.54
C SER A 53 -3.23 7.11 -6.69
N LEU A 54 -2.54 6.40 -5.80
CA LEU A 54 -1.08 6.27 -5.80
C LEU A 54 -0.57 5.34 -6.91
N ALA A 55 -1.32 4.28 -7.24
CA ALA A 55 -0.97 3.34 -8.32
C ALA A 55 -0.90 4.00 -9.71
N THR A 56 -1.46 5.20 -9.88
CA THR A 56 -1.32 5.96 -11.12
C THR A 56 0.08 6.56 -11.33
N HIS A 57 0.93 6.56 -10.30
CA HIS A 57 2.27 7.14 -10.38
C HIS A 57 3.25 6.16 -11.04
N PRO A 58 4.03 6.58 -12.07
CA PRO A 58 4.86 5.68 -12.88
C PRO A 58 5.98 4.97 -12.10
N LEU A 59 6.43 5.52 -10.98
CA LEU A 59 7.46 4.88 -10.15
C LEU A 59 6.90 3.85 -9.17
N ILE A 60 5.59 3.68 -9.06
CA ILE A 60 4.97 2.81 -8.06
C ILE A 60 4.48 1.53 -8.71
N ALA A 61 5.19 0.43 -8.50
CA ALA A 61 4.73 -0.90 -8.87
C ALA A 61 3.60 -1.40 -7.95
N ASN A 62 3.78 -1.18 -6.65
CA ASN A 62 2.78 -1.55 -5.65
C ASN A 62 2.81 -0.56 -4.49
N VAL A 63 1.65 -0.35 -3.88
CA VAL A 63 1.49 0.44 -2.66
C VAL A 63 0.60 -0.30 -1.68
N ILE A 64 0.92 -0.19 -0.41
CA ILE A 64 0.15 -0.79 0.68
C ILE A 64 -0.04 0.27 1.75
N VAL A 65 -1.28 0.69 1.91
CA VAL A 65 -1.66 1.61 2.98
C VAL A 65 -1.80 0.84 4.28
N VAL A 66 -1.17 1.32 5.34
CA VAL A 66 -1.13 0.69 6.68
C VAL A 66 -1.59 1.69 7.73
N GLY A 67 -2.11 1.21 8.86
CA GLY A 67 -2.60 2.11 9.91
C GLY A 67 -3.53 1.43 10.90
N ASP A 68 -3.76 0.12 10.76
CA ASP A 68 -4.64 -0.60 11.69
C ASP A 68 -4.06 -0.57 13.10
N GLN A 69 -4.88 -0.10 14.06
CA GLN A 69 -4.47 0.15 15.45
C GLN A 69 -3.25 1.08 15.61
N ARG A 70 -2.94 1.89 14.60
CA ARG A 70 -1.81 2.82 14.62
C ARG A 70 -2.29 4.27 14.76
N PRO A 71 -1.42 5.19 15.25
CA PRO A 71 -1.80 6.59 15.54
C PRO A 71 -2.12 7.41 14.27
N TYR A 72 -1.64 6.96 13.11
CA TYR A 72 -1.88 7.61 11.82
C TYR A 72 -1.79 6.61 10.67
N VAL A 73 -2.26 7.01 9.50
CA VAL A 73 -2.15 6.24 8.26
C VAL A 73 -0.76 6.41 7.66
N GLY A 74 -0.15 5.30 7.28
CA GLY A 74 1.13 5.28 6.56
C GLY A 74 1.02 4.46 5.28
N ALA A 75 2.10 4.44 4.48
CA ALA A 75 2.18 3.64 3.27
C ALA A 75 3.55 2.99 3.09
N LEU A 76 3.56 1.79 2.53
CA LEU A 76 4.75 1.12 2.01
C LEU A 76 4.70 1.18 0.48
N PHE A 77 5.77 1.68 -0.14
CA PHE A 77 5.92 1.75 -1.59
C PHE A 77 6.94 0.73 -2.08
N ILE A 78 6.64 0.15 -3.23
CA ILE A 78 7.57 -0.67 -4.00
C ILE A 78 7.78 0.04 -5.33
N LEU A 79 9.04 0.33 -5.65
CA LEU A 79 9.39 0.98 -6.91
C LEU A 79 9.24 0.01 -8.08
N ASP A 80 8.81 0.55 -9.19
CA ASP A 80 8.73 -0.16 -10.46
C ASP A 80 10.12 -0.22 -11.11
N ALA A 81 10.70 -1.41 -11.14
CA ALA A 81 12.05 -1.61 -11.69
C ALA A 81 12.11 -1.40 -13.21
N ASP A 82 11.01 -1.63 -13.92
CA ASP A 82 10.95 -1.50 -15.38
C ASP A 82 10.77 -0.04 -15.79
N MET A 83 9.99 0.74 -15.02
CA MET A 83 9.75 2.16 -15.29
C MET A 83 10.83 3.09 -14.73
N LEU A 84 11.61 2.61 -13.76
CA LEU A 84 12.62 3.42 -13.07
C LEU A 84 13.71 3.97 -14.01
N PRO A 85 14.32 3.18 -14.95
CA PRO A 85 15.37 3.67 -15.85
C PRO A 85 14.91 4.85 -16.71
N ASP A 86 13.72 4.74 -17.28
CA ASP A 86 13.15 5.80 -18.12
C ASP A 86 12.82 7.06 -17.31
N TRP A 87 12.35 6.87 -16.09
CA TRP A 87 12.07 8.00 -15.22
C TRP A 87 13.34 8.73 -14.79
N LEU A 88 14.40 8.01 -14.43
CA LEU A 88 15.71 8.59 -14.09
C LEU A 88 16.28 9.38 -15.25
N ALA A 89 16.26 8.80 -16.48
CA ALA A 89 16.74 9.46 -17.68
C ALA A 89 16.01 10.78 -17.97
N LYS A 90 14.68 10.80 -17.84
CA LYS A 90 13.87 12.02 -18.01
C LYS A 90 14.19 13.13 -17.00
N HIS A 91 14.71 12.76 -15.83
CA HIS A 91 15.08 13.71 -14.77
C HIS A 91 16.58 14.02 -14.75
N GLY A 92 17.35 13.53 -15.72
CA GLY A 92 18.80 13.76 -15.81
C GLY A 92 19.59 13.12 -14.67
N LEU A 93 19.07 12.03 -14.11
CA LEU A 93 19.68 11.31 -13.00
C LEU A 93 20.44 10.07 -13.50
N PRO A 94 21.52 9.68 -12.80
CA PRO A 94 22.26 8.47 -13.16
C PRO A 94 21.38 7.23 -12.97
N GLN A 95 21.61 6.23 -13.82
CA GLN A 95 20.96 4.94 -13.70
C GLN A 95 21.42 4.23 -12.41
N CYS A 96 20.47 3.73 -11.64
CA CYS A 96 20.74 3.04 -10.39
C CYS A 96 19.67 1.96 -10.12
N SER A 97 19.96 1.11 -9.16
CA SER A 97 19.01 0.08 -8.71
C SER A 97 17.81 0.69 -7.96
N PRO A 98 16.67 -0.01 -7.86
CA PRO A 98 15.53 0.46 -7.07
C PRO A 98 15.88 0.75 -5.60
N THR A 99 16.82 -0.01 -5.02
CA THR A 99 17.29 0.20 -3.65
C THR A 99 18.05 1.52 -3.51
N GLU A 100 18.92 1.83 -4.45
CA GLU A 100 19.67 3.11 -4.50
C GLU A 100 18.73 4.28 -4.81
N ALA A 101 17.79 4.06 -5.76
CA ALA A 101 16.80 5.06 -6.13
C ALA A 101 15.90 5.48 -4.95
N ALA A 102 15.62 4.58 -4.02
CA ALA A 102 14.84 4.87 -2.81
C ALA A 102 15.49 5.94 -1.91
N GLU A 103 16.82 6.09 -1.99
CA GLU A 103 17.56 7.10 -1.22
C GLU A 103 17.71 8.44 -1.98
N LEU A 104 17.36 8.48 -3.28
CA LEU A 104 17.47 9.71 -4.08
C LEU A 104 16.41 10.75 -3.65
N PRO A 105 16.82 11.98 -3.35
CA PRO A 105 15.89 13.06 -2.97
C PRO A 105 14.81 13.30 -4.02
N ALA A 106 15.17 13.25 -5.32
CA ALA A 106 14.21 13.47 -6.41
C ALA A 106 13.11 12.40 -6.47
N VAL A 107 13.44 11.15 -6.20
CA VAL A 107 12.46 10.05 -6.13
C VAL A 107 11.53 10.27 -4.94
N ARG A 108 12.09 10.60 -3.77
CA ARG A 108 11.30 10.89 -2.57
C ARG A 108 10.35 12.07 -2.77
N GLU A 109 10.84 13.17 -3.31
CA GLU A 109 10.03 14.36 -3.60
C GLU A 109 8.89 14.04 -4.59
N SER A 110 9.17 13.22 -5.62
CA SER A 110 8.14 12.78 -6.57
C SER A 110 7.04 11.96 -5.88
N LEU A 111 7.41 11.05 -4.99
CA LEU A 111 6.45 10.25 -4.22
C LEU A 111 5.70 11.10 -3.19
N GLU A 112 6.35 12.07 -2.54
CA GLU A 112 5.69 13.02 -1.62
C GLU A 112 4.60 13.80 -2.34
N LYS A 113 4.86 14.31 -3.54
CA LYS A 113 3.87 14.99 -4.39
C LYS A 113 2.71 14.05 -4.78
N ALA A 114 2.99 12.75 -5.00
CA ALA A 114 1.94 11.77 -5.26
C ALA A 114 1.07 11.54 -4.01
N VAL A 115 1.68 11.44 -2.83
CA VAL A 115 0.98 11.31 -1.54
C VAL A 115 0.12 12.54 -1.27
N GLU A 116 0.64 13.74 -1.50
CA GLU A 116 -0.13 14.99 -1.33
C GLU A 116 -1.36 15.02 -2.23
N ARG A 117 -1.23 14.57 -3.49
CA ARG A 117 -2.38 14.48 -4.42
C ARG A 117 -3.41 13.47 -3.93
N ALA A 118 -2.99 12.26 -3.52
CA ALA A 118 -3.88 11.25 -2.99
C ALA A 118 -4.61 11.72 -1.72
N ASN A 119 -3.90 12.43 -0.85
CA ASN A 119 -4.45 12.96 0.40
C ASN A 119 -5.54 14.02 0.18
N LYS A 120 -5.60 14.68 -0.98
CA LYS A 120 -6.69 15.63 -1.30
C LYS A 120 -8.05 14.96 -1.47
N ALA A 121 -8.08 13.67 -1.78
CA ALA A 121 -9.30 12.89 -1.96
C ALA A 121 -9.92 12.39 -0.64
N VAL A 122 -9.20 12.52 0.47
CA VAL A 122 -9.59 11.97 1.78
C VAL A 122 -9.54 13.03 2.88
N SER A 123 -10.15 12.73 4.04
CA SER A 123 -10.08 13.63 5.20
C SER A 123 -8.68 13.64 5.82
N ARG A 124 -8.37 14.69 6.60
CA ARG A 124 -7.09 14.81 7.32
C ARG A 124 -6.78 13.62 8.23
N ALA A 125 -7.79 12.97 8.79
CA ALA A 125 -7.62 11.79 9.63
C ALA A 125 -7.30 10.51 8.83
N GLU A 126 -7.64 10.49 7.55
CA GLU A 126 -7.41 9.39 6.62
C GLU A 126 -6.14 9.58 5.80
N SER A 127 -5.53 10.78 5.87
CA SER A 127 -4.35 11.15 5.09
C SER A 127 -3.12 10.35 5.49
N ILE A 128 -2.36 9.91 4.50
CA ILE A 128 -1.04 9.30 4.70
C ILE A 128 -0.10 10.36 5.29
N ARG A 129 0.47 10.06 6.46
CA ARG A 129 1.39 10.93 7.19
C ARG A 129 2.85 10.62 6.95
N LYS A 130 3.15 9.35 6.77
CA LYS A 130 4.50 8.86 6.50
C LYS A 130 4.44 7.73 5.50
N PHE A 131 5.48 7.59 4.72
CA PHE A 131 5.66 6.44 3.86
C PHE A 131 7.09 5.91 3.93
N ARG A 132 7.27 4.70 3.48
CA ARG A 132 8.57 4.03 3.38
C ARG A 132 8.65 3.29 2.05
N ILE A 133 9.79 3.41 1.39
CA ILE A 133 10.08 2.63 0.20
C ILE A 133 10.76 1.34 0.67
N ILE A 134 10.27 0.20 0.20
CA ILE A 134 10.79 -1.11 0.54
C ILE A 134 11.34 -1.81 -0.70
N ASP A 135 12.48 -2.49 -0.51
CA ASP A 135 13.06 -3.35 -1.55
C ASP A 135 12.32 -4.70 -1.52
N ALA A 136 11.31 -4.81 -2.36
CA ALA A 136 10.47 -5.98 -2.48
C ALA A 136 10.01 -6.18 -3.92
N THR A 137 9.76 -7.43 -4.29
CA THR A 137 9.11 -7.79 -5.54
C THR A 137 7.93 -8.69 -5.22
N PHE A 138 6.75 -8.34 -5.70
CA PHE A 138 5.53 -9.10 -5.46
C PHE A 138 5.10 -9.80 -6.75
N THR A 139 5.20 -11.12 -6.73
CA THR A 139 4.83 -11.97 -7.86
C THR A 139 3.88 -13.08 -7.42
N VAL A 140 3.33 -13.79 -8.40
CA VAL A 140 2.51 -14.99 -8.14
C VAL A 140 3.38 -16.11 -7.56
N GLU A 141 4.63 -16.25 -8.03
CA GLU A 141 5.57 -17.31 -7.62
C GLU A 141 5.96 -17.17 -6.15
N ASN A 142 6.19 -15.96 -5.66
CA ASN A 142 6.51 -15.72 -4.24
C ASN A 142 5.25 -15.65 -3.35
N GLY A 143 4.09 -15.75 -3.98
CA GLY A 143 2.80 -15.85 -3.31
C GLY A 143 2.29 -14.55 -2.69
N TYR A 144 2.86 -13.38 -3.02
CA TYR A 144 2.33 -12.09 -2.59
C TYR A 144 1.18 -11.59 -3.45
N VAL A 145 1.09 -12.08 -4.68
CA VAL A 145 0.01 -11.77 -5.62
C VAL A 145 -0.75 -13.07 -5.95
N THR A 146 -2.04 -12.97 -6.15
CA THR A 146 -2.86 -14.09 -6.63
C THR A 146 -2.74 -14.23 -8.16
N PRO A 147 -3.10 -15.40 -8.77
CA PRO A 147 -3.17 -15.52 -10.23
C PRO A 147 -4.08 -14.48 -10.90
N SER A 148 -5.06 -13.93 -10.17
CA SER A 148 -5.92 -12.82 -10.63
C SER A 148 -5.32 -11.44 -10.36
N MET A 149 -4.01 -11.34 -10.15
CA MET A 149 -3.22 -10.12 -9.92
C MET A 149 -3.66 -9.29 -8.69
N LYS A 150 -4.27 -9.93 -7.68
CA LYS A 150 -4.66 -9.28 -6.43
C LYS A 150 -3.62 -9.49 -5.35
N LEU A 151 -3.23 -8.40 -4.67
CA LEU A 151 -2.28 -8.43 -3.58
C LEU A 151 -2.83 -9.22 -2.37
N ARG A 152 -2.02 -10.11 -1.82
CA ARG A 152 -2.31 -10.82 -0.57
C ARG A 152 -1.86 -9.98 0.63
N ARG A 153 -2.59 -8.91 0.91
CA ARG A 153 -2.29 -7.92 1.94
C ARG A 153 -1.84 -8.54 3.28
N ARG A 154 -2.57 -9.55 3.78
CA ARG A 154 -2.24 -10.19 5.06
C ARG A 154 -0.85 -10.81 5.07
N LYS A 155 -0.45 -11.48 3.98
CA LYS A 155 0.87 -12.08 3.87
C LYS A 155 1.95 -11.00 3.82
N VAL A 156 1.73 -9.96 3.04
CA VAL A 156 2.68 -8.85 2.96
C VAL A 156 2.86 -8.18 4.33
N LEU A 157 1.78 -7.86 5.03
CA LEU A 157 1.85 -7.23 6.35
C LEU A 157 2.50 -8.12 7.41
N ALA A 158 2.37 -9.44 7.31
CA ALA A 158 3.07 -10.37 8.20
C ALA A 158 4.57 -10.44 7.92
N ASP A 159 4.95 -10.55 6.64
CA ASP A 159 6.35 -10.73 6.24
C ASP A 159 7.16 -9.41 6.31
N TYR A 160 6.49 -8.26 6.18
CA TYR A 160 7.07 -6.91 6.25
C TYR A 160 6.66 -6.14 7.52
N ALA A 161 6.26 -6.85 8.58
CA ALA A 161 5.84 -6.23 9.84
C ALA A 161 6.92 -5.29 10.42
N TYR A 162 8.20 -5.63 10.27
CA TYR A 162 9.32 -4.81 10.72
C TYR A 162 9.40 -3.45 9.97
N GLU A 163 9.08 -3.41 8.66
CA GLU A 163 9.03 -2.15 7.90
C GLU A 163 7.84 -1.29 8.33
N VAL A 164 6.72 -1.94 8.64
CA VAL A 164 5.56 -1.26 9.21
C VAL A 164 5.92 -0.68 10.58
N ASP A 165 6.54 -1.46 11.46
CA ASP A 165 6.94 -0.98 12.79
C ASP A 165 7.95 0.18 12.71
N ALA A 166 8.94 0.08 11.81
CA ALA A 166 9.90 1.16 11.56
C ALA A 166 9.23 2.47 11.10
N LEU A 167 8.14 2.38 10.34
CA LEU A 167 7.36 3.55 9.90
C LEU A 167 6.77 4.33 11.09
N TYR A 168 6.43 3.62 12.18
CA TYR A 168 5.85 4.20 13.39
C TYR A 168 6.86 4.47 14.51
N GLY A 169 8.17 4.30 14.24
CA GLY A 169 9.22 4.51 15.24
C GLY A 169 9.31 3.41 16.28
N GLY A 170 8.73 2.25 16.00
CA GLY A 170 8.89 1.05 16.80
C GLY A 170 10.32 0.49 16.72
N PRO A 171 10.71 -0.40 17.65
CA PRO A 171 11.99 -1.08 17.56
C PRO A 171 12.06 -1.82 16.22
N ILE A 172 13.15 -1.61 15.50
CA ILE A 172 13.42 -2.35 14.26
C ILE A 172 13.69 -3.78 14.70
N SER A 173 12.63 -4.60 14.76
CA SER A 173 12.80 -6.05 14.89
C SER A 173 13.65 -6.50 13.72
N ALA A 174 14.67 -7.31 13.98
CA ALA A 174 15.67 -7.68 12.99
C ALA A 174 15.00 -8.10 11.68
N LYS A 175 15.46 -7.49 10.57
CA LYS A 175 15.01 -7.85 9.21
C LYS A 175 15.10 -9.37 9.08
N PRO A 176 14.00 -10.09 8.81
CA PRO A 176 14.07 -11.53 8.63
C PRO A 176 15.08 -11.79 7.51
N ALA A 177 16.05 -12.66 7.77
CA ALA A 177 17.11 -12.99 6.81
C ALA A 177 16.42 -13.35 5.48
N LYS A 178 16.77 -12.62 4.40
CA LYS A 178 16.28 -12.90 3.04
C LYS A 178 16.44 -14.40 2.84
N LYS A 179 15.37 -15.17 2.72
CA LYS A 179 15.46 -16.56 2.26
C LYS A 179 16.07 -16.49 0.87
N ARG A 180 17.37 -16.70 0.79
CA ARG A 180 18.09 -16.82 -0.49
C ARG A 180 17.37 -17.92 -1.24
N GLY A 181 16.76 -17.56 -2.37
CA GLY A 181 16.10 -18.50 -3.25
C GLY A 181 17.05 -19.66 -3.50
N PHE A 182 16.58 -20.85 -3.24
CA PHE A 182 17.27 -22.10 -3.52
C PHE A 182 17.31 -22.32 -5.04
N PHE A 183 18.11 -21.48 -5.73
CA PHE A 183 18.62 -21.82 -7.05
C PHE A 183 19.98 -22.49 -6.85
N ALA A 184 19.97 -23.74 -6.45
CA ALA A 184 21.13 -24.59 -6.46
C ALA A 184 20.93 -25.69 -7.50
N ARG A 185 21.66 -25.54 -8.58
CA ARG A 185 22.23 -26.61 -9.40
C ARG A 185 21.29 -27.58 -10.11
N PHE A 186 20.95 -27.24 -11.34
CA PHE A 186 20.94 -28.23 -12.43
C PHE A 186 21.94 -27.76 -13.49
N THR A 187 23.22 -28.09 -13.25
CA THR A 187 24.22 -28.21 -14.31
C THR A 187 24.82 -29.61 -14.16
N LYS A 188 24.80 -30.35 -15.27
CA LYS A 188 25.49 -31.59 -15.66
C LYS A 188 24.62 -32.85 -15.51
N ASN A 189 24.29 -33.47 -16.56
CA ASN A 189 25.07 -34.18 -17.59
C ASN A 189 24.28 -34.26 -18.89
#